data_dedae1943eb457b4da030f8027dcd02a
#
_entry.id   dedae1943eb457b4da030f8027dcd02a
#
_cell.length_a   1.000
_cell.length_b   1.000
_cell.length_c   1.000
_cell.angle_alpha   90.00
_cell.angle_beta   90.00
_cell.angle_gamma   90.00
#
_symmetry.space_group_name_H-M   'P 1'
#
loop_
_entity.id
_entity.type
_entity.pdbx_description
1 polymer ?
#
loop_
_entity_poly.entity_id
_entity_poly.type
_entity_poly.pdbx_seq_one_letter_code
_entity_poly.pdbx_strand_id
1 'polypeptide(L)'
;IDMTGLQGVRLQPVETLSKGFKRRVGLAQALLHDPPVLVLDEPTDGLDPNQKHEVRSLIQRMAPDKAIVISTHILEEVDAVCTRAIVIANGRIVADGTPAELERLHPSGKLDDVFRQLTQPRQEAA
;
A
#
# COMPACT_ATOMS: atom_id res chain seq x y z
N ILE A 1 -17.13 -7.32 -8.89
CA ILE A 1 -17.49 -6.04 -9.54
C ILE A 1 -18.00 -5.04 -8.51
N ASP A 2 -18.92 -5.44 -7.63
CA ASP A 2 -19.53 -4.53 -6.63
C ASP A 2 -18.49 -4.01 -5.62
N MET A 3 -17.66 -4.89 -5.10
CA MET A 3 -16.59 -4.51 -4.15
C MET A 3 -15.56 -3.52 -4.72
N THR A 4 -15.32 -3.56 -6.03
CA THR A 4 -14.29 -2.76 -6.70
C THR A 4 -14.85 -1.52 -7.41
N GLY A 5 -16.16 -1.28 -7.34
CA GLY A 5 -16.82 -0.10 -7.92
C GLY A 5 -16.73 -0.02 -9.45
N LEU A 6 -16.82 -1.17 -10.14
CA LEU A 6 -16.69 -1.27 -11.60
C LEU A 6 -18.02 -1.30 -12.35
N GLN A 7 -19.17 -1.18 -11.68
CA GLN A 7 -20.49 -1.32 -12.28
C GLN A 7 -20.71 -0.38 -13.47
N GLY A 8 -20.33 0.90 -13.32
CA GLY A 8 -20.53 1.92 -14.33
C GLY A 8 -19.69 1.76 -15.60
N VAL A 9 -18.63 0.95 -15.54
CA VAL A 9 -17.66 0.80 -16.65
C VAL A 9 -17.56 -0.63 -17.18
N ARG A 10 -18.40 -1.55 -16.70
CA ARG A 10 -18.31 -3.00 -16.98
C ARG A 10 -18.36 -3.39 -18.46
N LEU A 11 -18.92 -2.52 -19.32
CA LEU A 11 -19.05 -2.74 -20.76
C LEU A 11 -18.02 -1.96 -21.58
N GLN A 12 -17.15 -1.19 -20.93
CA GLN A 12 -16.11 -0.43 -21.61
C GLN A 12 -14.85 -1.29 -21.79
N PRO A 13 -14.17 -1.18 -22.93
CA PRO A 13 -12.85 -1.80 -23.12
C PRO A 13 -11.85 -1.30 -22.08
N VAL A 14 -11.00 -2.19 -21.54
CA VAL A 14 -10.05 -1.85 -20.47
C VAL A 14 -9.09 -0.74 -20.91
N GLU A 15 -8.69 -0.73 -22.20
CA GLU A 15 -7.78 0.26 -22.77
C GLU A 15 -8.32 1.70 -22.63
N THR A 16 -9.64 1.88 -22.68
CA THR A 16 -10.32 3.18 -22.62
C THR A 16 -10.54 3.69 -21.19
N LEU A 17 -10.31 2.85 -20.20
CA LEU A 17 -10.52 3.19 -18.79
C LEU A 17 -9.44 4.16 -18.28
N SER A 18 -9.81 5.01 -17.31
CA SER A 18 -8.84 5.81 -16.56
C SER A 18 -7.86 4.92 -15.78
N LYS A 19 -6.70 5.48 -15.40
CA LYS A 19 -5.68 4.77 -14.60
C LYS A 19 -6.29 4.17 -13.32
N GLY A 20 -7.18 4.90 -12.63
CA GLY A 20 -7.87 4.43 -11.43
C GLY A 20 -8.78 3.23 -11.70
N PHE A 21 -9.56 3.26 -12.77
CA PHE A 21 -10.39 2.12 -13.15
C PHE A 21 -9.56 0.92 -13.59
N LYS A 22 -8.45 1.11 -14.31
CA LYS A 22 -7.53 0.01 -14.66
C LYS A 22 -6.94 -0.66 -13.42
N ARG A 23 -6.55 0.11 -12.39
CA ARG A 23 -6.09 -0.43 -11.10
C ARG A 23 -7.18 -1.27 -10.42
N ARG A 24 -8.43 -0.79 -10.41
CA ARG A 24 -9.56 -1.54 -9.85
C ARG A 24 -9.88 -2.81 -10.63
N VAL A 25 -9.72 -2.82 -11.95
CA VAL A 25 -9.85 -4.03 -12.77
C VAL A 25 -8.78 -5.05 -12.38
N GLY A 26 -7.52 -4.64 -12.25
CA GLY A 26 -6.44 -5.52 -11.77
C GLY A 26 -6.73 -6.09 -10.37
N LEU A 27 -7.23 -5.26 -9.46
CA LEU A 27 -7.62 -5.70 -8.12
C LEU A 27 -8.81 -6.68 -8.17
N ALA A 28 -9.83 -6.40 -9.00
CA ALA A 28 -10.96 -7.30 -9.20
C ALA A 28 -10.52 -8.66 -9.77
N GLN A 29 -9.57 -8.65 -10.69
CA GLN A 29 -8.99 -9.88 -11.25
C GLN A 29 -8.25 -10.69 -10.16
N ALA A 30 -7.44 -10.04 -9.33
CA ALA A 30 -6.73 -10.70 -8.23
C ALA A 30 -7.69 -11.30 -7.18
N LEU A 31 -8.87 -10.72 -7.02
CA LEU A 31 -9.89 -11.15 -6.05
C LEU A 31 -10.89 -12.17 -6.60
N LEU A 32 -10.84 -12.48 -7.90
CA LEU A 32 -11.88 -13.28 -8.56
C LEU A 32 -12.08 -14.66 -7.92
N HIS A 33 -11.00 -15.28 -7.47
CA HIS A 33 -10.98 -16.60 -6.85
C HIS A 33 -10.92 -16.57 -5.32
N ASP A 34 -11.18 -15.39 -4.73
CA ASP A 34 -11.21 -15.16 -3.28
C ASP A 34 -9.98 -15.69 -2.50
N PRO A 35 -8.76 -15.29 -2.87
CA PRO A 35 -7.54 -15.85 -2.29
C PRO A 35 -7.42 -15.47 -0.80
N PRO A 36 -6.87 -16.36 0.06
CA PRO A 36 -6.59 -16.05 1.46
C PRO A 36 -5.38 -15.11 1.62
N VAL A 37 -4.50 -15.05 0.62
CA VAL A 37 -3.33 -14.16 0.58
C VAL A 37 -3.38 -13.29 -0.67
N LEU A 38 -3.19 -11.99 -0.49
CA LEU A 38 -3.18 -11.00 -1.58
C LEU A 38 -1.86 -10.23 -1.54
N VAL A 39 -1.20 -10.12 -2.68
CA VAL A 39 0.02 -9.31 -2.84
C VAL A 39 -0.27 -8.16 -3.78
N LEU A 40 -0.09 -6.93 -3.30
CA LEU A 40 -0.38 -5.69 -4.02
C LEU A 40 0.89 -4.87 -4.16
N ASP A 41 1.30 -4.61 -5.39
CA ASP A 41 2.45 -3.78 -5.69
C ASP A 41 1.99 -2.35 -6.00
N GLU A 42 2.34 -1.40 -5.13
CA GLU A 42 1.99 0.02 -5.19
C GLU A 42 0.52 0.28 -5.58
N PRO A 43 -0.47 -0.24 -4.82
CA PRO A 43 -1.87 -0.28 -5.26
C PRO A 43 -2.50 1.09 -5.48
N THR A 44 -1.97 2.15 -4.89
CA THR A 44 -2.52 3.51 -4.97
C THR A 44 -1.63 4.48 -5.77
N ASP A 45 -0.52 4.01 -6.34
CA ASP A 45 0.38 4.87 -7.10
C ASP A 45 -0.32 5.53 -8.28
N GLY A 46 -0.12 6.86 -8.42
CA GLY A 46 -0.66 7.67 -9.49
C GLY A 46 -2.19 7.80 -9.48
N LEU A 47 -2.86 7.49 -8.37
CA LEU A 47 -4.27 7.75 -8.15
C LEU A 47 -4.51 9.12 -7.51
N ASP A 48 -5.65 9.75 -7.82
CA ASP A 48 -6.09 10.94 -7.10
C ASP A 48 -6.53 10.62 -5.65
N PRO A 49 -6.69 11.62 -4.76
CA PRO A 49 -7.03 11.38 -3.36
C PRO A 49 -8.31 10.58 -3.13
N ASN A 50 -9.35 10.78 -3.95
CA ASN A 50 -10.61 10.05 -3.81
C ASN A 50 -10.43 8.57 -4.19
N GLN A 51 -9.73 8.31 -5.29
CA GLN A 51 -9.41 6.96 -5.74
C GLN A 51 -8.51 6.23 -4.73
N LYS A 52 -7.51 6.91 -4.14
CA LYS A 52 -6.69 6.36 -3.05
C LYS A 52 -7.56 5.94 -1.86
N HIS A 53 -8.47 6.82 -1.44
CA HIS A 53 -9.39 6.53 -0.33
C HIS A 53 -10.24 5.29 -0.60
N GLU A 54 -10.77 5.13 -1.82
CA GLU A 54 -11.58 3.97 -2.20
C GLU A 54 -10.77 2.67 -2.19
N VAL A 55 -9.53 2.67 -2.70
CA VAL A 55 -8.64 1.49 -2.66
C VAL A 55 -8.26 1.15 -1.21
N ARG A 56 -7.89 2.14 -0.38
CA ARG A 56 -7.60 1.95 1.05
C ARG A 56 -8.79 1.35 1.79
N SER A 57 -9.99 1.87 1.56
CA SER A 57 -11.23 1.36 2.16
C SER A 57 -11.51 -0.08 1.73
N LEU A 58 -11.23 -0.44 0.49
CA LEU A 58 -11.37 -1.80 0.01
C LEU A 58 -10.39 -2.75 0.71
N ILE A 59 -9.12 -2.36 0.84
CA ILE A 59 -8.08 -3.13 1.55
C ILE A 59 -8.51 -3.34 3.01
N GLN A 60 -8.96 -2.30 3.70
CA GLN A 60 -9.41 -2.38 5.09
C GLN A 60 -10.60 -3.33 5.28
N ARG A 61 -11.55 -3.34 4.33
CA ARG A 61 -12.70 -4.28 4.37
C ARG A 61 -12.29 -5.74 4.19
N MET A 62 -11.23 -6.01 3.44
CA MET A 62 -10.73 -7.37 3.19
C MET A 62 -9.78 -7.88 4.28
N ALA A 63 -9.11 -6.97 4.99
CA ALA A 63 -8.07 -7.30 5.96
C ALA A 63 -8.48 -8.28 7.07
N PRO A 64 -9.74 -8.30 7.59
CA PRO A 64 -10.13 -9.28 8.60
C PRO A 64 -10.04 -10.74 8.14
N ASP A 65 -10.25 -11.00 6.86
CA ASP A 65 -10.35 -12.35 6.30
C ASP A 65 -9.15 -12.75 5.43
N LYS A 66 -8.19 -11.84 5.22
CA LYS A 66 -7.08 -12.05 4.28
C LYS A 66 -5.74 -11.57 4.85
N ALA A 67 -4.68 -12.29 4.53
CA ALA A 67 -3.32 -11.76 4.67
C ALA A 67 -3.00 -10.89 3.44
N ILE A 68 -2.80 -9.58 3.65
CA ILE A 68 -2.54 -8.64 2.56
C ILE A 68 -1.12 -8.10 2.69
N VAL A 69 -0.29 -8.34 1.68
CA VAL A 69 1.05 -7.78 1.57
C VAL A 69 1.01 -6.63 0.57
N ILE A 70 1.48 -5.46 0.98
CA ILE A 70 1.49 -4.25 0.15
C ILE A 70 2.93 -3.76 0.04
N SER A 71 3.45 -3.59 -1.19
CA SER A 71 4.61 -2.76 -1.40
C SER A 71 4.17 -1.30 -1.58
N THR A 72 4.81 -0.38 -0.92
CA THR A 72 4.56 1.05 -1.09
C THR A 72 5.79 1.88 -0.73
N HIS A 73 5.95 3.00 -1.40
CA HIS A 73 6.90 4.05 -1.01
C HIS A 73 6.19 5.25 -0.35
N ILE A 74 4.87 5.16 -0.18
CA ILE A 74 4.02 6.20 0.39
C ILE A 74 3.79 5.90 1.87
N LEU A 75 4.50 6.59 2.75
CA LEU A 75 4.44 6.33 4.20
C LEU A 75 3.07 6.58 4.81
N GLU A 76 2.31 7.52 4.25
CA GLU A 76 0.92 7.77 4.62
C GLU A 76 0.01 6.54 4.45
N GLU A 77 0.35 5.62 3.55
CA GLU A 77 -0.38 4.36 3.38
C GLU A 77 -0.07 3.36 4.47
N VAL A 78 1.18 3.37 4.95
CA VAL A 78 1.58 2.51 6.08
C VAL A 78 0.70 2.81 7.28
N ASP A 79 0.53 4.09 7.64
CA ASP A 79 -0.34 4.50 8.75
C ASP A 79 -1.82 4.19 8.50
N ALA A 80 -2.27 4.37 7.25
CA ALA A 80 -3.68 4.26 6.92
C ALA A 80 -4.20 2.81 6.89
N VAL A 81 -3.39 1.84 6.43
CA VAL A 81 -3.90 0.50 6.12
C VAL A 81 -3.05 -0.66 6.67
N CYS A 82 -1.81 -0.41 7.12
CA CYS A 82 -0.92 -1.49 7.55
C CYS A 82 -1.00 -1.74 9.05
N THR A 83 -1.05 -3.01 9.45
CA THR A 83 -0.93 -3.44 10.85
C THR A 83 0.53 -3.71 11.24
N ARG A 84 1.38 -3.95 10.26
CA ARG A 84 2.82 -4.18 10.40
C ARG A 84 3.54 -3.66 9.15
N ALA A 85 4.71 -3.10 9.32
CA ALA A 85 5.53 -2.63 8.21
C ALA A 85 6.97 -3.13 8.34
N ILE A 86 7.56 -3.45 7.20
CA ILE A 86 8.96 -3.86 7.07
C ILE A 86 9.65 -2.82 6.18
N VAL A 87 10.70 -2.19 6.70
CA VAL A 87 11.51 -1.24 5.93
C VAL A 87 12.70 -1.98 5.35
N ILE A 88 12.84 -1.91 4.03
CA ILE A 88 13.94 -2.54 3.28
C ILE A 88 14.83 -1.44 2.68
N ALA A 89 16.13 -1.53 2.93
CA ALA A 89 17.11 -0.65 2.31
C ALA A 89 18.37 -1.45 1.95
N ASN A 90 18.95 -1.18 0.79
CA ASN A 90 20.16 -1.85 0.29
C ASN A 90 20.10 -3.40 0.37
N GLY A 91 18.93 -3.98 0.03
CA GLY A 91 18.71 -5.42 0.05
C GLY A 91 18.62 -6.06 1.44
N ARG A 92 18.44 -5.25 2.51
CA ARG A 92 18.35 -5.72 3.89
C ARG A 92 17.12 -5.16 4.57
N ILE A 93 16.54 -5.93 5.48
CA ILE A 93 15.52 -5.43 6.42
C ILE A 93 16.24 -4.56 7.45
N VAL A 94 15.86 -3.28 7.51
CA VAL A 94 16.45 -2.30 8.43
C VAL A 94 15.52 -1.94 9.58
N ALA A 95 14.23 -2.20 9.46
CA ALA A 95 13.27 -2.13 10.55
C ALA A 95 12.06 -3.04 10.25
N ASP A 96 11.39 -3.49 11.32
CA ASP A 96 10.20 -4.34 11.27
C ASP A 96 9.39 -4.11 12.54
N GLY A 97 8.11 -3.77 12.40
CA GLY A 97 7.21 -3.49 13.52
C GLY A 97 5.88 -2.93 13.11
N THR A 98 5.03 -2.62 14.08
CA THR A 98 3.81 -1.84 13.84
C THR A 98 4.17 -0.39 13.47
N PRO A 99 3.30 0.35 12.77
CA PRO A 99 3.54 1.76 12.50
C PRO A 99 3.92 2.56 13.76
N ALA A 100 3.19 2.37 14.85
CA ALA A 100 3.46 3.04 16.13
C ALA A 100 4.81 2.67 16.76
N GLU A 101 5.30 1.45 16.58
CA GLU A 101 6.65 1.05 17.02
C GLU A 101 7.73 1.69 16.16
N LEU A 102 7.51 1.76 14.84
CA LEU A 102 8.44 2.40 13.92
C LEU A 102 8.56 3.90 14.18
N GLU A 103 7.45 4.59 14.42
CA GLU A 103 7.45 6.02 14.77
C GLU A 103 8.31 6.34 15.99
N ARG A 104 8.35 5.44 16.99
CA ARG A 104 9.18 5.60 18.20
C ARG A 104 10.69 5.51 17.94
N LEU A 105 11.12 5.04 16.77
CA LEU A 105 12.53 4.97 16.41
C LEU A 105 13.16 6.35 16.16
N HIS A 106 12.35 7.40 16.00
CA HIS A 106 12.80 8.77 15.82
C HIS A 106 12.12 9.73 16.82
N PRO A 107 12.82 10.72 17.39
CA PRO A 107 12.25 11.66 18.37
C PRO A 107 11.07 12.48 17.86
N SER A 108 10.96 12.70 16.52
CA SER A 108 9.83 13.42 15.92
C SER A 108 8.53 12.63 15.93
N GLY A 109 8.58 11.29 16.11
CA GLY A 109 7.41 10.42 16.00
C GLY A 109 6.79 10.36 14.60
N LYS A 110 7.56 10.65 13.54
CA LYS A 110 7.08 10.65 12.15
C LYS A 110 7.77 9.57 11.35
N LEU A 111 7.01 8.74 10.63
CA LEU A 111 7.55 7.70 9.76
C LEU A 111 8.49 8.23 8.68
N ASP A 112 8.24 9.43 8.15
CA ASP A 112 9.12 10.08 7.16
C ASP A 112 10.56 10.27 7.69
N ASP A 113 10.70 10.72 8.93
CA ASP A 113 11.99 10.94 9.55
C ASP A 113 12.67 9.62 9.89
N VAL A 114 11.90 8.64 10.37
CA VAL A 114 12.38 7.26 10.60
C VAL A 114 12.91 6.66 9.30
N PHE A 115 12.12 6.71 8.23
CA PHE A 115 12.49 6.17 6.92
C PHE A 115 13.77 6.82 6.40
N ARG A 116 13.85 8.16 6.46
CA ARG A 116 15.04 8.92 6.05
C ARG A 116 16.26 8.51 6.85
N GLN A 117 16.15 8.40 8.17
CA GLN A 117 17.26 7.97 9.05
C GLN A 117 17.74 6.56 8.71
N LEU A 118 16.82 5.62 8.45
CA LEU A 118 17.16 4.22 8.20
C LEU A 118 17.69 3.96 6.78
N THR A 119 17.30 4.78 5.79
CA THR A 119 17.64 4.57 4.39
C THR A 119 18.79 5.46 3.89
N GLN A 120 19.13 6.54 4.61
CA GLN A 120 20.30 7.33 4.27
C GLN A 120 21.58 6.50 4.48
N PRO A 121 22.54 6.53 3.54
CA PRO A 121 23.84 5.94 3.78
C PRO A 121 24.45 6.63 5.01
N ARG A 122 24.87 5.85 6.01
CA ARG A 122 25.73 6.39 7.06
C ARG A 122 26.92 7.03 6.36
N GLN A 123 27.06 8.34 6.47
CA GLN A 123 28.32 8.98 6.19
C GLN A 123 29.29 8.35 7.21
N GLU A 124 30.09 7.40 6.73
CA GLU A 124 31.26 6.98 7.48
C GLU A 124 32.07 8.24 7.70
N ALA A 125 32.12 8.68 8.96
CA ALA A 125 33.01 9.73 9.38
C ALA A 125 34.44 9.24 9.09
N ALA A 126 35.04 9.90 8.09
CA ALA A 126 36.44 9.71 7.76
C ALA A 126 37.33 10.22 8.92
#